data_59cea641a96a2e1e93ea91446dd2a02c
#
_entry.id   59cea641a96a2e1e93ea91446dd2a02c
#
_cell.length_a   1.000
_cell.length_b   1.000
_cell.length_c   1.000
_cell.angle_alpha   90.00
_cell.angle_beta   90.00
_cell.angle_gamma   90.00
#
_symmetry.space_group_name_H-M   'P 1'
#
loop_
_entity.id
_entity.type
_entity.pdbx_description
1 polymer ?
#
loop_
_entity_poly.entity_id
_entity_poly.type
_entity_poly.pdbx_seq_one_letter_code
_entity_poly.pdbx_strand_id
1 'polypeptide(L)'
;MSLVSREIEFNPVLFNPSLGRFRLLLTLPYQRLMTQSGAARFLLRLALECQGGPVKINVNDHVHEVTASDDTPLLWVLRDHLHLTGTKYGCGSGLCGACTVHLDGVPVRSCLLPIAQVNNQSVTTIEHLADADGSLSPVQMAWLEADVAQCGYCQSGQIMAAEALLKANPDPSDEEIDTAMQGHVCRCGTYERIRAAIHLAAKQTNSSGANA
;
A
#
# COMPACT_ATOMS: atom_id res chain seq x y z
N MET A 1 -22.33 -3.87 -56.66
CA MET A 1 -21.54 -4.72 -55.76
C MET A 1 -21.67 -4.12 -54.37
N SER A 2 -22.52 -4.73 -53.57
CA SER A 2 -22.95 -4.24 -52.26
C SER A 2 -22.05 -4.82 -51.17
N LEU A 3 -21.35 -3.94 -50.40
CA LEU A 3 -20.62 -4.30 -49.20
C LEU A 3 -21.63 -4.29 -48.03
N VAL A 4 -21.94 -5.49 -47.55
CA VAL A 4 -22.77 -5.69 -46.37
C VAL A 4 -21.93 -5.36 -45.13
N SER A 5 -22.25 -4.25 -44.48
CA SER A 5 -21.78 -3.89 -43.12
C SER A 5 -22.41 -4.86 -42.12
N ARG A 6 -21.62 -5.74 -41.51
CA ARG A 6 -22.06 -6.51 -40.35
C ARG A 6 -21.76 -5.69 -39.12
N GLU A 7 -22.81 -5.20 -38.50
CA GLU A 7 -22.79 -4.60 -37.16
C GLU A 7 -22.39 -5.69 -36.14
N ILE A 8 -21.36 -5.41 -35.38
CA ILE A 8 -20.94 -6.26 -34.24
C ILE A 8 -21.77 -5.77 -33.05
N GLU A 9 -22.82 -6.51 -32.71
CA GLU A 9 -23.55 -6.30 -31.47
C GLU A 9 -22.69 -6.63 -30.26
N PHE A 10 -22.37 -5.61 -29.46
CA PHE A 10 -21.75 -5.76 -28.15
C PHE A 10 -22.82 -6.23 -27.15
N ASN A 11 -22.73 -7.47 -26.71
CA ASN A 11 -23.56 -7.99 -25.65
C ASN A 11 -22.95 -7.62 -24.28
N PRO A 12 -23.67 -6.92 -23.37
CA PRO A 12 -23.11 -6.50 -22.09
C PRO A 12 -22.80 -7.71 -21.20
N VAL A 13 -21.59 -7.76 -20.72
CA VAL A 13 -21.10 -8.78 -19.77
C VAL A 13 -21.87 -8.66 -18.46
N LEU A 14 -22.62 -9.69 -18.09
CA LEU A 14 -23.27 -9.81 -16.79
C LEU A 14 -22.18 -9.99 -15.71
N PHE A 15 -21.99 -8.94 -14.91
CA PHE A 15 -21.10 -8.93 -13.76
C PHE A 15 -21.77 -9.66 -12.59
N ASN A 16 -21.21 -10.79 -12.17
CA ASN A 16 -21.64 -11.46 -10.95
C ASN A 16 -20.56 -11.28 -9.87
N PRO A 17 -20.79 -10.43 -8.84
CA PRO A 17 -19.78 -10.07 -7.84
C PRO A 17 -19.44 -11.17 -6.83
N SER A 18 -20.13 -12.31 -6.83
CA SER A 18 -19.95 -13.37 -5.85
C SER A 18 -18.97 -14.50 -6.26
N LEU A 19 -18.40 -14.43 -7.47
CA LEU A 19 -17.52 -15.46 -7.97
C LEU A 19 -16.21 -14.86 -8.49
N GLY A 20 -15.30 -14.40 -7.67
CA GLY A 20 -14.00 -13.83 -7.98
C GLY A 20 -13.13 -14.51 -9.08
N ARG A 21 -13.76 -14.98 -10.15
CA ARG A 21 -13.14 -15.54 -11.36
C ARG A 21 -13.84 -15.00 -12.59
N PHE A 22 -13.15 -14.20 -13.38
CA PHE A 22 -13.52 -13.93 -14.77
C PHE A 22 -13.52 -15.25 -15.54
N ARG A 23 -14.68 -15.90 -15.62
CA ARG A 23 -14.89 -16.97 -16.56
C ARG A 23 -15.40 -16.36 -17.85
N LEU A 24 -14.51 -16.10 -18.78
CA LEU A 24 -14.88 -15.74 -20.14
C LEU A 24 -15.62 -16.95 -20.75
N LEU A 25 -16.97 -16.93 -20.70
CA LEU A 25 -17.80 -17.92 -21.40
C LEU A 25 -17.79 -17.56 -22.88
N LEU A 26 -16.70 -17.93 -23.55
CA LEU A 26 -16.66 -17.99 -25.01
C LEU A 26 -17.53 -19.16 -25.46
N THR A 27 -18.49 -18.91 -26.33
CA THR A 27 -19.34 -19.94 -26.94
C THR A 27 -18.48 -20.97 -27.65
N LEU A 28 -18.85 -22.24 -27.58
CA LEU A 28 -18.10 -23.40 -28.09
C LEU A 28 -17.45 -23.25 -29.51
N PRO A 29 -18.08 -22.58 -30.49
CA PRO A 29 -17.43 -22.38 -31.80
C PRO A 29 -16.25 -21.41 -31.75
N TYR A 30 -16.25 -20.42 -30.86
CA TYR A 30 -15.19 -19.41 -30.72
C TYR A 30 -13.95 -19.99 -30.03
N GLN A 31 -14.15 -20.88 -29.06
CA GLN A 31 -13.05 -21.59 -28.37
C GLN A 31 -12.27 -22.48 -29.33
N ARG A 32 -12.95 -23.12 -30.29
CA ARG A 32 -12.30 -24.00 -31.29
C ARG A 32 -11.47 -23.26 -32.33
N LEU A 33 -11.87 -22.04 -32.70
CA LEU A 33 -11.07 -21.19 -33.62
C LEU A 33 -9.84 -20.60 -32.90
N MET A 34 -9.94 -20.23 -31.65
CA MET A 34 -8.85 -19.66 -30.87
C MET A 34 -7.74 -20.67 -30.59
N THR A 35 -8.08 -21.95 -30.42
CA THR A 35 -7.08 -22.99 -30.10
C THR A 35 -6.25 -23.45 -31.32
N GLN A 36 -6.67 -23.12 -32.54
CA GLN A 36 -5.98 -23.53 -33.78
C GLN A 36 -5.02 -22.45 -34.32
N SER A 37 -5.12 -21.22 -33.88
CA SER A 37 -4.22 -20.16 -34.32
C SER A 37 -3.00 -20.09 -33.39
N GLY A 38 -1.80 -20.21 -33.95
CA GLY A 38 -0.54 -20.05 -33.20
C GLY A 38 -0.44 -18.71 -32.47
N ALA A 39 -1.05 -17.66 -33.02
CA ALA A 39 -1.13 -16.34 -32.40
C ALA A 39 -1.98 -16.32 -31.11
N ALA A 40 -3.10 -17.05 -31.09
CA ALA A 40 -3.95 -17.13 -29.88
C ALA A 40 -3.28 -17.93 -28.76
N ARG A 41 -2.54 -19.01 -29.11
CA ARG A 41 -1.71 -19.74 -28.15
C ARG A 41 -0.57 -18.88 -27.61
N PHE A 42 0.05 -18.08 -28.44
CA PHE A 42 1.12 -17.16 -28.10
C PHE A 42 0.60 -16.05 -27.17
N LEU A 43 -0.54 -15.43 -27.49
CA LEU A 43 -1.17 -14.41 -26.65
C LEU A 43 -1.67 -14.97 -25.30
N LEU A 44 -2.23 -16.19 -25.31
CA LEU A 44 -2.64 -16.85 -24.07
C LEU A 44 -1.42 -17.23 -23.21
N ARG A 45 -0.33 -17.64 -23.81
CA ARG A 45 0.93 -17.92 -23.12
C ARG A 45 1.55 -16.66 -22.55
N LEU A 46 1.61 -15.56 -23.31
CA LEU A 46 2.03 -14.25 -22.81
C LEU A 46 1.15 -13.76 -21.65
N ALA A 47 -0.18 -13.92 -21.74
CA ALA A 47 -1.10 -13.54 -20.67
C ALA A 47 -0.91 -14.41 -19.41
N LEU A 48 -0.52 -15.67 -19.54
CA LEU A 48 -0.20 -16.56 -18.43
C LEU A 48 1.19 -16.29 -17.84
N GLU A 49 2.16 -15.94 -18.68
CA GLU A 49 3.52 -15.59 -18.26
C GLU A 49 3.60 -14.20 -17.59
N CYS A 50 2.63 -13.31 -17.86
CA CYS A 50 2.48 -12.02 -17.16
C CYS A 50 1.81 -12.12 -15.80
N GLN A 51 1.29 -13.28 -15.40
CA GLN A 51 0.79 -13.53 -14.07
C GLN A 51 1.94 -14.10 -13.23
N GLY A 52 2.52 -13.27 -12.36
CA GLY A 52 3.50 -13.72 -11.38
C GLY A 52 2.99 -14.92 -10.59
N GLY A 53 3.91 -15.71 -10.07
CA GLY A 53 3.57 -16.84 -9.18
C GLY A 53 2.99 -16.38 -7.84
N PRO A 54 2.46 -17.30 -7.01
CA PRO A 54 2.06 -16.97 -5.65
C PRO A 54 3.29 -16.58 -4.83
N VAL A 55 3.27 -15.37 -4.28
CA VAL A 55 4.29 -14.82 -3.38
C VAL A 55 3.73 -14.78 -1.98
N LYS A 56 4.48 -15.29 -1.00
CA LYS A 56 4.13 -15.20 0.42
C LYS A 56 4.80 -13.99 1.04
N ILE A 57 4.02 -13.15 1.70
CA ILE A 57 4.51 -11.98 2.43
C ILE A 57 3.89 -11.94 3.83
N ASN A 58 4.65 -11.48 4.80
CA ASN A 58 4.16 -11.21 6.15
C ASN A 58 3.75 -9.74 6.24
N VAL A 59 2.47 -9.47 6.46
CA VAL A 59 1.94 -8.11 6.61
C VAL A 59 1.09 -8.05 7.86
N ASN A 60 1.43 -7.14 8.78
CA ASN A 60 0.71 -6.95 10.03
C ASN A 60 0.57 -8.26 10.82
N ASP A 61 1.69 -8.99 10.97
CA ASP A 61 1.80 -10.29 11.66
C ASP A 61 0.98 -11.44 11.05
N HIS A 62 0.45 -11.25 9.83
CA HIS A 62 -0.27 -12.27 9.10
C HIS A 62 0.45 -12.62 7.80
N VAL A 63 0.57 -13.93 7.53
CA VAL A 63 1.12 -14.41 6.26
C VAL A 63 0.03 -14.42 5.20
N HIS A 64 0.26 -13.66 4.13
CA HIS A 64 -0.63 -13.58 2.97
C HIS A 64 0.02 -14.25 1.77
N GLU A 65 -0.80 -14.93 0.97
CA GLU A 65 -0.39 -15.45 -0.34
C GLU A 65 -1.08 -14.63 -1.42
N VAL A 66 -0.28 -13.93 -2.23
CA VAL A 66 -0.76 -13.03 -3.28
C VAL A 66 -0.19 -13.46 -4.62
N THR A 67 -1.00 -13.37 -5.67
CA THR A 67 -0.54 -13.61 -7.05
C THR A 67 -0.26 -12.24 -7.68
N ALA A 68 1.02 -11.94 -7.82
CA ALA A 68 1.50 -10.69 -8.40
C ALA A 68 2.81 -10.93 -9.14
N SER A 69 3.14 -10.06 -10.11
CA SER A 69 4.45 -10.07 -10.77
C SER A 69 5.53 -9.65 -9.78
N ASP A 70 6.73 -10.21 -9.90
CA ASP A 70 7.88 -9.96 -9.02
C ASP A 70 8.25 -8.48 -8.91
N ASP A 71 8.02 -7.72 -9.96
CA ASP A 71 8.27 -6.27 -10.05
C ASP A 71 7.11 -5.40 -9.56
N THR A 72 5.98 -6.01 -9.16
CA THR A 72 4.83 -5.27 -8.64
C THR A 72 5.24 -4.50 -7.38
N PRO A 73 5.07 -3.16 -7.34
CA PRO A 73 5.36 -2.38 -6.15
C PRO A 73 4.51 -2.84 -4.95
N LEU A 74 5.14 -2.96 -3.78
CA LEU A 74 4.47 -3.34 -2.54
C LEU A 74 3.22 -2.50 -2.25
N LEU A 75 3.24 -1.22 -2.60
CA LEU A 75 2.08 -0.32 -2.46
C LEU A 75 0.81 -0.90 -3.09
N TRP A 76 0.89 -1.43 -4.29
CA TRP A 76 -0.27 -1.99 -4.99
C TRP A 76 -0.69 -3.33 -4.43
N VAL A 77 0.27 -4.12 -3.96
CA VAL A 77 -0.03 -5.38 -3.25
C VAL A 77 -0.83 -5.07 -1.98
N LEU A 78 -0.41 -4.10 -1.18
CA LEU A 78 -1.13 -3.71 0.04
C LEU A 78 -2.53 -3.20 -0.28
N ARG A 79 -2.68 -2.33 -1.30
CA ARG A 79 -3.96 -1.67 -1.58
C ARG A 79 -4.94 -2.52 -2.37
N ASP A 80 -4.46 -3.21 -3.43
CA ASP A 80 -5.32 -3.87 -4.41
C ASP A 80 -5.53 -5.35 -4.11
N HIS A 81 -4.51 -6.03 -3.54
CA HIS A 81 -4.62 -7.44 -3.18
C HIS A 81 -5.07 -7.65 -1.73
N LEU A 82 -4.53 -6.85 -0.79
CA LEU A 82 -4.83 -7.00 0.65
C LEU A 82 -5.87 -5.99 1.15
N HIS A 83 -6.29 -5.04 0.31
CA HIS A 83 -7.27 -3.99 0.64
C HIS A 83 -6.88 -3.08 1.82
N LEU A 84 -5.57 -3.01 2.14
CA LEU A 84 -5.01 -2.12 3.14
C LEU A 84 -4.83 -0.72 2.53
N THR A 85 -5.87 0.09 2.57
CA THR A 85 -5.94 1.37 1.84
C THR A 85 -5.43 2.56 2.65
N GLY A 86 -5.02 2.38 3.89
CA GLY A 86 -4.39 3.41 4.73
C GLY A 86 -3.06 3.91 4.15
N THR A 87 -2.26 3.02 3.58
CA THR A 87 -1.06 3.39 2.81
C THR A 87 -1.47 4.07 1.51
N LYS A 88 -0.99 5.31 1.25
CA LYS A 88 -1.48 6.16 0.16
C LYS A 88 -0.51 6.24 -1.02
N TYR A 89 -1.06 6.27 -2.25
CA TYR A 89 -0.31 6.63 -3.44
C TYR A 89 -0.23 8.16 -3.56
N GLY A 90 0.95 8.71 -3.81
CA GLY A 90 1.14 10.13 -4.08
C GLY A 90 1.96 10.33 -5.36
N CYS A 91 3.29 10.39 -5.27
CA CYS A 91 4.16 10.67 -6.42
C CYS A 91 4.53 9.43 -7.26
N GLY A 92 4.53 8.23 -6.69
CA GLY A 92 5.02 7.01 -7.36
C GLY A 92 6.54 6.95 -7.59
N SER A 93 7.30 7.95 -7.09
CA SER A 93 8.74 8.13 -7.31
C SER A 93 9.55 8.26 -6.01
N GLY A 94 8.97 7.85 -4.87
CA GLY A 94 9.65 7.83 -3.57
C GLY A 94 9.81 9.19 -2.88
N LEU A 95 9.37 10.29 -3.48
CA LEU A 95 9.68 11.65 -3.03
C LEU A 95 8.71 12.18 -1.96
N CYS A 96 7.42 11.79 -1.98
CA CYS A 96 6.40 12.44 -1.17
C CYS A 96 6.12 11.78 0.18
N GLY A 97 6.55 10.55 0.41
CA GLY A 97 6.39 9.84 1.68
C GLY A 97 5.00 9.30 2.00
N ALA A 98 3.96 9.59 1.20
CA ALA A 98 2.59 9.15 1.49
C ALA A 98 2.43 7.61 1.56
N CYS A 99 3.34 6.88 0.90
CA CYS A 99 3.36 5.42 0.84
C CYS A 99 4.31 4.76 1.86
N THR A 100 4.75 5.48 2.89
CA THR A 100 5.67 4.93 3.90
C THR A 100 5.02 3.81 4.68
N VAL A 101 5.73 2.69 4.77
CA VAL A 101 5.44 1.52 5.62
C VAL A 101 6.71 1.13 6.35
N HIS A 102 6.64 0.26 7.35
CA HIS A 102 7.85 -0.31 7.93
C HIS A 102 8.15 -1.68 7.32
N LEU A 103 9.43 -1.93 7.05
CA LEU A 103 9.97 -3.23 6.69
C LEU A 103 10.98 -3.62 7.78
N ASP A 104 10.64 -4.60 8.61
CA ASP A 104 11.36 -4.94 9.84
C ASP A 104 11.59 -3.73 10.76
N GLY A 105 10.60 -2.84 10.85
CA GLY A 105 10.67 -1.61 11.66
C GLY A 105 11.37 -0.42 10.99
N VAL A 106 11.97 -0.61 9.80
CA VAL A 106 12.62 0.47 9.05
C VAL A 106 11.63 1.13 8.08
N PRO A 107 11.51 2.48 8.07
CA PRO A 107 10.58 3.16 7.18
C PRO A 107 11.06 3.11 5.72
N VAL A 108 10.21 2.57 4.83
CA VAL A 108 10.49 2.43 3.40
C VAL A 108 9.38 3.01 2.54
N ARG A 109 9.70 3.36 1.30
CA ARG A 109 8.73 3.84 0.29
C ARG A 109 8.15 2.66 -0.48
N SER A 110 6.97 2.18 -0.10
CA SER A 110 6.35 1.00 -0.72
C SER A 110 6.06 1.15 -2.22
N CYS A 111 5.98 2.38 -2.75
CA CYS A 111 5.81 2.61 -4.18
C CYS A 111 7.05 2.30 -5.03
N LEU A 112 8.22 2.17 -4.41
CA LEU A 112 9.48 1.83 -5.09
C LEU A 112 9.97 0.42 -4.78
N LEU A 113 9.38 -0.25 -3.80
CA LEU A 113 9.82 -1.57 -3.35
C LEU A 113 9.06 -2.66 -4.12
N PRO A 114 9.71 -3.40 -5.04
CA PRO A 114 9.12 -4.57 -5.68
C PRO A 114 8.80 -5.66 -4.66
N ILE A 115 7.68 -6.39 -4.87
CA ILE A 115 7.28 -7.46 -3.94
C ILE A 115 8.35 -8.54 -3.79
N ALA A 116 9.10 -8.86 -4.84
CA ALA A 116 10.21 -9.81 -4.81
C ALA A 116 11.33 -9.41 -3.83
N GLN A 117 11.47 -8.12 -3.50
CA GLN A 117 12.49 -7.62 -2.58
C GLN A 117 12.02 -7.64 -1.11
N VAL A 118 10.74 -7.84 -0.85
CA VAL A 118 10.21 -7.97 0.52
C VAL A 118 10.73 -9.25 1.18
N ASN A 119 10.90 -10.32 0.39
CA ASN A 119 11.38 -11.62 0.87
C ASN A 119 10.59 -12.12 2.10
N ASN A 120 11.33 -12.49 3.17
CA ASN A 120 10.74 -12.97 4.45
C ASN A 120 10.61 -11.86 5.50
N GLN A 121 10.77 -10.58 5.11
CA GLN A 121 10.70 -9.46 6.02
C GLN A 121 9.25 -9.15 6.41
N SER A 122 9.06 -8.59 7.62
CA SER A 122 7.75 -8.20 8.12
C SER A 122 7.41 -6.78 7.68
N VAL A 123 6.26 -6.65 7.04
CA VAL A 123 5.70 -5.35 6.64
C VAL A 123 4.69 -4.91 7.68
N THR A 124 4.88 -3.72 8.25
CA THR A 124 3.90 -3.08 9.14
C THR A 124 3.31 -1.85 8.45
N THR A 125 2.00 -1.77 8.41
CA THR A 125 1.26 -0.64 7.83
C THR A 125 0.58 0.20 8.91
N ILE A 126 0.01 1.34 8.51
CA ILE A 126 -0.68 2.26 9.44
C ILE A 126 -1.84 1.58 10.18
N GLU A 127 -2.46 0.58 9.57
CA GLU A 127 -3.57 -0.17 10.15
C GLU A 127 -3.15 -1.02 11.37
N HIS A 128 -1.86 -1.29 11.52
CA HIS A 128 -1.32 -2.13 12.59
C HIS A 128 -0.60 -1.34 13.69
N LEU A 129 -0.63 -0.01 13.67
CA LEU A 129 -0.05 0.81 14.74
C LEU A 129 -0.94 0.90 15.98
N ALA A 130 -2.24 0.72 15.82
CA ALA A 130 -3.16 0.59 16.95
C ALA A 130 -3.03 -0.81 17.57
N ASP A 131 -3.15 -0.89 18.89
CA ASP A 131 -3.16 -2.16 19.61
C ASP A 131 -4.40 -3.02 19.27
N ALA A 132 -4.33 -4.30 19.60
CA ALA A 132 -5.42 -5.26 19.33
C ALA A 132 -6.76 -4.91 19.99
N ASP A 133 -6.73 -4.13 21.10
CA ASP A 133 -7.92 -3.61 21.78
C ASP A 133 -8.45 -2.31 21.14
N GLY A 134 -7.79 -1.79 20.09
CA GLY A 134 -8.13 -0.56 19.40
C GLY A 134 -7.55 0.70 20.02
N SER A 135 -6.70 0.60 21.07
CA SER A 135 -5.99 1.75 21.60
C SER A 135 -4.97 2.26 20.57
N LEU A 136 -4.91 3.60 20.45
CA LEU A 136 -4.04 4.25 19.49
C LEU A 136 -2.60 4.33 20.03
N SER A 137 -1.62 4.26 19.14
CA SER A 137 -0.22 4.49 19.50
C SER A 137 -0.02 5.91 20.08
N PRO A 138 1.02 6.14 20.87
CA PRO A 138 1.33 7.48 21.37
C PRO A 138 1.43 8.54 20.29
N VAL A 139 1.97 8.18 19.11
CA VAL A 139 2.04 9.10 17.97
C VAL A 139 0.65 9.37 17.40
N GLN A 140 -0.20 8.37 17.25
CA GLN A 140 -1.57 8.56 16.77
C GLN A 140 -2.39 9.43 17.74
N MET A 141 -2.24 9.23 19.05
CA MET A 141 -2.88 10.05 20.07
C MET A 141 -2.42 11.51 20.00
N ALA A 142 -1.12 11.73 19.91
CA ALA A 142 -0.56 13.08 19.78
C ALA A 142 -1.01 13.80 18.49
N TRP A 143 -1.19 13.05 17.39
CA TRP A 143 -1.75 13.59 16.12
C TRP A 143 -3.18 14.11 16.30
N LEU A 144 -3.99 13.40 17.07
CA LEU A 144 -5.36 13.83 17.37
C LEU A 144 -5.36 15.05 18.32
N GLU A 145 -4.54 15.02 19.35
CA GLU A 145 -4.46 16.09 20.36
C GLU A 145 -3.96 17.41 19.74
N ALA A 146 -2.96 17.33 18.85
CA ALA A 146 -2.42 18.50 18.16
C ALA A 146 -3.25 18.94 16.94
N ASP A 147 -4.36 18.26 16.63
CA ASP A 147 -5.22 18.52 15.46
C ASP A 147 -4.40 18.67 14.16
N VAL A 148 -3.51 17.71 13.90
CA VAL A 148 -2.52 17.80 12.82
C VAL A 148 -3.17 17.77 11.45
N ALA A 149 -4.17 16.91 11.26
CA ALA A 149 -4.71 16.62 9.95
C ALA A 149 -5.60 17.76 9.41
N GLN A 150 -5.42 18.10 8.12
CA GLN A 150 -6.42 18.85 7.35
C GLN A 150 -7.11 17.91 6.37
N CYS A 151 -6.55 17.68 5.15
CA CYS A 151 -7.14 16.74 4.20
C CYS A 151 -6.93 15.26 4.60
N GLY A 152 -5.97 14.96 5.47
CA GLY A 152 -5.67 13.63 5.98
C GLY A 152 -4.84 12.74 5.05
N TYR A 153 -4.65 13.11 3.78
CA TYR A 153 -4.11 12.19 2.77
C TYR A 153 -2.67 11.74 3.04
N CYS A 154 -1.77 12.62 3.49
CA CYS A 154 -0.38 12.29 3.78
C CYS A 154 -0.16 11.73 5.20
N GLN A 155 -1.18 11.76 6.06
CA GLN A 155 -0.98 11.54 7.49
C GLN A 155 -0.52 10.12 7.84
N SER A 156 -0.99 9.12 7.13
CA SER A 156 -0.51 7.74 7.33
C SER A 156 1.01 7.64 7.14
N GLY A 157 1.54 8.22 6.06
CA GLY A 157 2.99 8.22 5.83
C GLY A 157 3.77 9.07 6.83
N GLN A 158 3.20 10.20 7.28
CA GLN A 158 3.79 11.06 8.30
C GLN A 158 3.87 10.34 9.65
N ILE A 159 2.80 9.67 10.09
CA ILE A 159 2.74 8.90 11.33
C ILE A 159 3.73 7.73 11.30
N MET A 160 3.76 6.96 10.19
CA MET A 160 4.73 5.85 10.05
C MET A 160 6.17 6.33 10.17
N ALA A 161 6.51 7.49 9.61
CA ALA A 161 7.87 8.06 9.74
C ALA A 161 8.16 8.53 11.18
N ALA A 162 7.18 9.17 11.84
CA ALA A 162 7.31 9.64 13.21
C ALA A 162 7.48 8.47 14.21
N GLU A 163 6.73 7.37 14.02
CA GLU A 163 6.88 6.15 14.83
C GLU A 163 8.29 5.57 14.72
N ALA A 164 8.84 5.49 13.51
CA ALA A 164 10.20 5.00 13.31
C ALA A 164 11.25 5.93 13.95
N LEU A 165 11.05 7.25 13.85
CA LEU A 165 11.92 8.22 14.49
C LEU A 165 11.92 8.05 16.00
N LEU A 166 10.74 8.05 16.64
CA LEU A 166 10.63 7.98 18.12
C LEU A 166 11.10 6.62 18.67
N LYS A 167 10.97 5.55 17.89
CA LYS A 167 11.55 4.26 18.26
C LYS A 167 13.08 4.28 18.26
N ALA A 168 13.70 5.03 17.35
CA ALA A 168 15.15 5.17 17.23
C ALA A 168 15.71 6.23 18.18
N ASN A 169 14.99 7.33 18.36
CA ASN A 169 15.35 8.46 19.23
C ASN A 169 14.11 8.93 20.01
N PRO A 170 13.98 8.57 21.29
CA PRO A 170 12.80 8.89 22.11
C PRO A 170 12.63 10.37 22.49
N ASP A 171 13.66 11.21 22.28
CA ASP A 171 13.61 12.65 22.59
C ASP A 171 14.34 13.45 21.48
N PRO A 172 13.75 13.51 20.27
CA PRO A 172 14.42 14.15 19.13
C PRO A 172 14.38 15.68 19.23
N SER A 173 15.47 16.32 18.80
CA SER A 173 15.52 17.78 18.55
C SER A 173 14.72 18.17 17.30
N ASP A 174 14.47 19.47 17.13
CA ASP A 174 13.79 19.99 15.92
C ASP A 174 14.54 19.64 14.64
N GLU A 175 15.89 19.70 14.65
CA GLU A 175 16.74 19.37 13.51
C GLU A 175 16.65 17.87 13.16
N GLU A 176 16.58 16.99 14.16
CA GLU A 176 16.43 15.55 13.97
C GLU A 176 15.04 15.21 13.43
N ILE A 177 14.00 15.90 13.93
CA ILE A 177 12.63 15.77 13.39
C ILE A 177 12.61 16.22 11.93
N ASP A 178 13.14 17.39 11.62
CA ASP A 178 13.17 17.93 10.26
C ASP A 178 13.92 16.99 9.30
N THR A 179 15.01 16.41 9.75
CA THR A 179 15.79 15.42 8.98
C THR A 179 15.00 14.14 8.74
N ALA A 180 14.37 13.58 9.76
CA ALA A 180 13.61 12.33 9.66
C ALA A 180 12.34 12.50 8.81
N MET A 181 11.70 13.67 8.93
CA MET A 181 10.48 14.01 8.19
C MET A 181 10.77 14.54 6.78
N GLN A 182 12.03 14.73 6.41
CA GLN A 182 12.43 15.13 5.07
C GLN A 182 11.89 14.15 4.02
N GLY A 183 11.27 14.65 2.96
CA GLY A 183 10.65 13.81 1.94
C GLY A 183 9.25 13.27 2.34
N HIS A 184 8.62 13.85 3.38
CA HIS A 184 7.22 13.65 3.68
C HIS A 184 6.44 14.94 3.40
N VAL A 185 5.79 14.98 2.21
CA VAL A 185 5.16 16.21 1.71
C VAL A 185 3.73 16.34 2.20
N CYS A 186 3.42 17.47 2.85
CA CYS A 186 2.06 17.84 3.22
C CYS A 186 1.61 19.05 2.38
N ARG A 187 0.64 18.84 1.46
CA ARG A 187 0.12 19.93 0.61
C ARG A 187 -0.65 20.99 1.41
N CYS A 188 -1.20 20.60 2.55
CA CYS A 188 -1.90 21.51 3.48
C CYS A 188 -0.95 22.34 4.34
N GLY A 189 0.36 22.00 4.36
CA GLY A 189 1.38 22.79 5.08
C GLY A 189 1.33 22.64 6.60
N THR A 190 0.86 21.49 7.15
CA THR A 190 0.69 21.29 8.60
C THR A 190 1.99 20.93 9.33
N TYR A 191 3.16 21.31 8.80
CA TYR A 191 4.47 20.89 9.32
C TYR A 191 4.71 21.28 10.77
N GLU A 192 4.31 22.50 11.18
CA GLU A 192 4.44 22.95 12.58
C GLU A 192 3.64 22.07 13.53
N ARG A 193 2.43 21.67 13.14
CA ARG A 193 1.60 20.77 13.95
C ARG A 193 2.19 19.36 13.99
N ILE A 194 2.76 18.87 12.89
CA ILE A 194 3.46 17.58 12.82
C ILE A 194 4.63 17.57 13.81
N ARG A 195 5.48 18.61 13.81
CA ARG A 195 6.61 18.74 14.75
C ARG A 195 6.12 18.77 16.19
N ALA A 196 5.11 19.59 16.49
CA ALA A 196 4.53 19.67 17.82
C ALA A 196 3.96 18.32 18.30
N ALA A 197 3.29 17.58 17.41
CA ALA A 197 2.76 16.25 17.74
C ALA A 197 3.87 15.22 17.99
N ILE A 198 5.00 15.27 17.28
CA ILE A 198 6.15 14.39 17.53
C ILE A 198 6.73 14.66 18.93
N HIS A 199 6.95 15.92 19.29
CA HIS A 199 7.40 16.26 20.64
C HIS A 199 6.39 15.84 21.73
N LEU A 200 5.09 15.96 21.46
CA LEU A 200 4.05 15.55 22.39
C LEU A 200 4.10 14.02 22.60
N ALA A 201 4.19 13.25 21.52
CA ALA A 201 4.31 11.79 21.59
C ALA A 201 5.57 11.36 22.37
N ALA A 202 6.72 12.02 22.11
CA ALA A 202 7.97 11.77 22.84
C ALA A 202 7.79 11.95 24.36
N LYS A 203 7.15 13.04 24.79
CA LYS A 203 6.88 13.29 26.20
C LYS A 203 5.94 12.26 26.84
N GLN A 204 4.88 11.86 26.12
CA GLN A 204 3.92 10.85 26.59
C GLN A 204 4.59 9.49 26.78
N THR A 205 5.41 9.06 25.83
CA THR A 205 6.13 7.79 25.88
C THR A 205 7.13 7.77 27.06
N ASN A 206 7.90 8.84 27.24
CA ASN A 206 8.90 8.94 28.30
C ASN A 206 8.24 8.99 29.69
N SER A 207 7.08 9.63 29.85
CA SER A 207 6.35 9.67 31.12
C SER A 207 5.73 8.32 31.50
N SER A 208 5.29 7.54 30.54
CA SER A 208 4.73 6.20 30.77
C SER A 208 5.81 5.19 31.18
N GLY A 209 7.02 5.28 30.59
CA GLY A 209 8.16 4.43 30.95
C GLY A 209 8.78 4.72 32.32
N ALA A 210 8.58 5.92 32.87
CA ALA A 210 9.09 6.29 34.20
C ALA A 210 8.25 5.74 35.35
N ASN A 211 7.04 5.23 35.11
CA ASN A 211 6.11 4.70 36.08
C ASN A 211 5.95 3.18 36.05
N ALA A 212 6.71 2.46 35.23
CA ALA A 212 6.73 1.01 35.11
C ALA A 212 8.01 0.41 35.71
#